data_e1571d162bc9efdab5fc040da06441df
#
_entry.id   e1571d162bc9efdab5fc040da06441df
#
_cell.length_a   1.000
_cell.length_b   1.000
_cell.length_c   1.000
_cell.angle_alpha   90.00
_cell.angle_beta   90.00
_cell.angle_gamma   90.00
#
_symmetry.space_group_name_H-M   'P 1'
#
loop_
_entity.id
_entity.type
_entity.pdbx_description
1 polymer ?
#
loop_
_entity_poly.entity_id
_entity_poly.type
_entity_poly.pdbx_seq_one_letter_code
_entity_poly.pdbx_strand_id
1 'polypeptide(L)'
;MRLKGWVRTSLIDFPGHIATVLFTGGCDFRCPMCHNADLVLRPQDVPDLPEEEVWAFLSRRAGLLDGVVITGGEPTLQPDLIPFVRQIRALSLNVKLDTNGYRPDVLAALLGDGLVDYVAMDVKAPPDKYPCLTGLPDLDVARVGRSVALLRGSDISYEFRTTVVPGWLAETDIEEIARWVSGAQRYVLQQFRPFHTLDPVLEQVAPYPADKLYEMVRRAARWVAQVAVRGV
;
A
#
# COMPACT_ATOMS: atom_id res chain seq x y z
N MET A 1 -16.91 6.19 6.25
CA MET A 1 -15.53 6.42 5.68
C MET A 1 -15.57 7.41 4.51
N ARG A 2 -14.52 8.20 4.30
CA ARG A 2 -14.42 9.01 3.07
C ARG A 2 -13.96 8.15 1.90
N LEU A 3 -14.91 7.47 1.23
CA LEU A 3 -14.66 6.68 0.04
C LEU A 3 -14.73 7.59 -1.19
N LYS A 4 -13.74 7.48 -2.08
CA LYS A 4 -13.54 8.37 -3.23
C LYS A 4 -13.41 7.63 -4.56
N GLY A 5 -13.30 6.32 -4.52
CA GLY A 5 -13.17 5.51 -5.72
C GLY A 5 -13.50 4.05 -5.46
N TRP A 6 -13.82 3.34 -6.55
CA TRP A 6 -14.27 1.97 -6.46
C TRP A 6 -13.96 1.16 -7.71
N VAL A 7 -13.23 0.07 -7.54
CA VAL A 7 -13.16 -1.00 -8.53
C VAL A 7 -14.04 -2.15 -8.06
N ARG A 8 -15.17 -2.35 -8.73
CA ARG A 8 -16.21 -3.29 -8.28
C ARG A 8 -15.74 -4.73 -8.23
N THR A 9 -14.84 -5.14 -9.14
CA THR A 9 -14.28 -6.49 -9.16
C THR A 9 -12.85 -6.44 -9.66
N SER A 10 -11.93 -7.02 -8.89
CA SER A 10 -10.53 -7.18 -9.22
C SER A 10 -10.08 -8.60 -8.95
N LEU A 11 -9.22 -9.12 -9.83
CA LEU A 11 -8.58 -10.43 -9.72
C LEU A 11 -7.08 -10.33 -9.40
N ILE A 12 -6.57 -9.10 -9.23
CA ILE A 12 -5.13 -8.83 -9.10
C ILE A 12 -4.75 -8.10 -7.82
N ASP A 13 -5.72 -7.38 -7.19
CA ASP A 13 -5.42 -6.52 -6.05
C ASP A 13 -5.38 -7.26 -4.71
N PHE A 14 -5.98 -8.45 -4.63
CA PHE A 14 -5.91 -9.34 -3.46
C PHE A 14 -5.42 -10.72 -3.91
N PRO A 15 -4.18 -11.13 -3.55
CA PRO A 15 -3.62 -12.39 -4.00
C PRO A 15 -4.52 -13.59 -3.72
N GLY A 16 -4.92 -14.32 -4.77
CA GLY A 16 -5.74 -15.52 -4.68
C GLY A 16 -7.24 -15.30 -4.40
N HIS A 17 -7.71 -14.04 -4.44
CA HIS A 17 -9.09 -13.67 -4.11
C HIS A 17 -9.74 -12.84 -5.21
N ILE A 18 -11.03 -13.07 -5.43
CA ILE A 18 -11.90 -12.15 -6.18
C ILE A 18 -12.33 -11.06 -5.20
N ALA A 19 -11.87 -9.83 -5.42
CA ALA A 19 -12.08 -8.76 -4.47
C ALA A 19 -12.69 -7.50 -5.10
N THR A 20 -13.34 -6.70 -4.28
CA THR A 20 -13.66 -5.31 -4.61
C THR A 20 -12.61 -4.39 -3.99
N VAL A 21 -12.30 -3.25 -4.65
CA VAL A 21 -11.27 -2.32 -4.18
C VAL A 21 -11.90 -0.97 -3.89
N LEU A 22 -11.75 -0.49 -2.66
CA LEU A 22 -12.28 0.79 -2.17
C LEU A 22 -11.12 1.76 -1.93
N PHE A 23 -11.24 2.96 -2.49
CA PHE A 23 -10.23 4.00 -2.38
C PHE A 23 -10.67 5.08 -1.39
N THR A 24 -9.83 5.37 -0.38
CA THR A 24 -10.05 6.43 0.59
C THR A 24 -9.46 7.74 0.14
N GLY A 25 -10.01 8.87 0.59
CA GLY A 25 -9.48 10.20 0.34
C GLY A 25 -8.57 10.70 1.47
N GLY A 26 -7.52 11.43 1.09
CA GLY A 26 -6.52 11.99 2.00
C GLY A 26 -5.34 11.05 2.24
N CYS A 27 -4.17 11.65 2.42
CA CYS A 27 -2.93 10.95 2.77
C CYS A 27 -2.06 11.88 3.60
N ASP A 28 -1.30 11.35 4.55
CA ASP A 28 -0.30 12.11 5.28
C ASP A 28 1.00 12.29 4.47
N PHE A 29 1.25 11.49 3.44
CA PHE A 29 2.40 11.65 2.56
C PHE A 29 2.09 12.49 1.31
N ARG A 30 3.14 13.03 0.69
CA ARG A 30 3.12 13.79 -0.58
C ARG A 30 4.15 13.20 -1.54
N CYS A 31 4.16 11.86 -1.66
CA CYS A 31 5.13 11.15 -2.50
C CYS A 31 5.05 11.65 -3.95
N PRO A 32 6.13 12.19 -4.54
CA PRO A 32 6.10 12.73 -5.88
C PRO A 32 5.68 11.73 -6.96
N MET A 33 5.97 10.42 -6.75
CA MET A 33 5.60 9.33 -7.65
C MET A 33 4.16 8.81 -7.44
N CYS A 34 3.35 9.45 -6.60
CA CYS A 34 2.00 8.96 -6.28
C CYS A 34 1.06 9.09 -7.49
N HIS A 35 0.40 7.98 -7.87
CA HIS A 35 -0.58 7.96 -8.96
C HIS A 35 -1.99 8.39 -8.52
N ASN A 36 -2.21 8.55 -7.22
CA ASN A 36 -3.49 8.99 -6.65
C ASN A 36 -3.43 10.47 -6.24
N ALA A 37 -2.83 11.33 -7.09
CA ALA A 37 -2.57 12.74 -6.77
C ALA A 37 -3.83 13.48 -6.32
N ASP A 38 -4.97 13.28 -6.98
CA ASP A 38 -6.23 13.93 -6.64
C ASP A 38 -6.75 13.49 -5.28
N LEU A 39 -6.64 12.20 -4.94
CA LEU A 39 -7.03 11.66 -3.63
C LEU A 39 -6.14 12.21 -2.50
N VAL A 40 -4.89 12.56 -2.82
CA VAL A 40 -3.89 13.04 -1.85
C VAL A 40 -3.96 14.55 -1.67
N LEU A 41 -3.98 15.30 -2.78
CA LEU A 41 -3.86 16.77 -2.76
C LEU A 41 -5.21 17.46 -2.58
N ARG A 42 -6.25 16.95 -3.23
CA ARG A 42 -7.57 17.61 -3.31
C ARG A 42 -8.71 16.59 -3.15
N PRO A 43 -8.72 15.81 -2.06
CA PRO A 43 -9.76 14.80 -1.85
C PRO A 43 -11.17 15.38 -1.79
N GLN A 44 -11.31 16.67 -1.48
CA GLN A 44 -12.60 17.37 -1.47
C GLN A 44 -13.16 17.59 -2.87
N ASP A 45 -12.32 17.64 -3.91
CA ASP A 45 -12.74 17.88 -5.30
C ASP A 45 -13.16 16.56 -5.99
N VAL A 46 -12.81 15.42 -5.40
CA VAL A 46 -13.25 14.10 -5.86
C VAL A 46 -14.60 13.76 -5.22
N PRO A 47 -15.63 13.40 -6.00
CA PRO A 47 -16.94 13.04 -5.44
C PRO A 47 -16.86 11.95 -4.38
N ASP A 48 -17.67 12.05 -3.34
CA ASP A 48 -17.84 10.99 -2.37
C ASP A 48 -18.58 9.80 -2.98
N LEU A 49 -18.11 8.61 -2.70
CA LEU A 49 -18.83 7.38 -2.98
C LEU A 49 -19.77 7.11 -1.79
N PRO A 50 -21.10 7.06 -2.00
CA PRO A 50 -22.05 6.77 -0.93
C PRO A 50 -21.79 5.39 -0.32
N GLU A 51 -21.64 5.32 1.00
CA GLU A 51 -21.41 4.04 1.70
C GLU A 51 -22.56 3.06 1.48
N GLU A 52 -23.80 3.57 1.36
CA GLU A 52 -25.00 2.77 1.14
C GLU A 52 -24.90 1.95 -0.16
N GLU A 53 -24.32 2.53 -1.21
CA GLU A 53 -24.10 1.79 -2.47
C GLU A 53 -23.09 0.66 -2.30
N VAL A 54 -22.03 0.91 -1.53
CA VAL A 54 -21.01 -0.10 -1.24
C VAL A 54 -21.63 -1.24 -0.42
N TRP A 55 -22.36 -0.94 0.65
CA TRP A 55 -23.01 -1.96 1.48
C TRP A 55 -24.06 -2.76 0.71
N ALA A 56 -24.88 -2.11 -0.11
CA ALA A 56 -25.83 -2.77 -0.97
C ALA A 56 -25.16 -3.71 -1.99
N PHE A 57 -24.01 -3.33 -2.52
CA PHE A 57 -23.23 -4.17 -3.42
C PHE A 57 -22.60 -5.36 -2.69
N LEU A 58 -21.91 -5.13 -1.58
CA LEU A 58 -21.26 -6.17 -0.78
C LEU A 58 -22.26 -7.22 -0.34
N SER A 59 -23.42 -6.80 0.17
CA SER A 59 -24.48 -7.71 0.60
C SER A 59 -25.01 -8.58 -0.55
N ARG A 60 -25.19 -8.01 -1.75
CA ARG A 60 -25.64 -8.78 -2.93
C ARG A 60 -24.57 -9.70 -3.50
N ARG A 61 -23.30 -9.42 -3.27
CA ARG A 61 -22.15 -10.12 -3.86
C ARG A 61 -21.33 -10.94 -2.87
N ALA A 62 -21.75 -11.01 -1.60
CA ALA A 62 -21.04 -11.75 -0.55
C ALA A 62 -20.77 -13.22 -0.88
N GLY A 63 -21.60 -13.86 -1.73
CA GLY A 63 -21.35 -15.23 -2.21
C GLY A 63 -20.47 -15.35 -3.47
N LEU A 64 -20.03 -14.22 -4.05
CA LEU A 64 -19.22 -14.18 -5.27
C LEU A 64 -17.86 -13.48 -5.07
N LEU A 65 -17.76 -12.64 -4.04
CA LEU A 65 -16.53 -11.97 -3.64
C LEU A 65 -15.90 -12.76 -2.50
N ASP A 66 -14.59 -12.88 -2.54
CA ASP A 66 -13.78 -13.45 -1.46
C ASP A 66 -13.37 -12.36 -0.45
N GLY A 67 -13.26 -11.10 -0.89
CA GLY A 67 -12.79 -10.04 -0.01
C GLY A 67 -12.92 -8.62 -0.52
N VAL A 68 -12.47 -7.70 0.33
CA VAL A 68 -12.41 -6.26 0.08
C VAL A 68 -10.98 -5.77 0.28
N VAL A 69 -10.49 -5.00 -0.67
CA VAL A 69 -9.22 -4.24 -0.54
C VAL A 69 -9.55 -2.81 -0.15
N ILE A 70 -8.92 -2.31 0.88
CA ILE A 70 -9.02 -0.90 1.31
C ILE A 70 -7.68 -0.23 1.02
N THR A 71 -7.71 0.78 0.16
CA THR A 71 -6.54 1.48 -0.38
C THR A 71 -6.86 2.97 -0.62
N GLY A 72 -6.16 3.65 -1.52
CA GLY A 72 -6.48 4.99 -2.01
C GLY A 72 -5.40 6.02 -1.66
N GLY A 73 -5.72 7.00 -0.83
CA GLY A 73 -4.72 7.84 -0.16
C GLY A 73 -4.04 7.02 0.94
N GLU A 74 -4.37 7.30 2.20
CA GLU A 74 -3.94 6.45 3.33
C GLU A 74 -5.18 6.03 4.14
N PRO A 75 -5.58 4.74 4.10
CA PRO A 75 -6.76 4.27 4.82
C PRO A 75 -6.67 4.44 6.34
N THR A 76 -5.48 4.32 6.92
CA THR A 76 -5.29 4.44 8.38
C THR A 76 -5.49 5.88 8.90
N LEU A 77 -5.66 6.86 8.01
CA LEU A 77 -6.11 8.21 8.36
C LEU A 77 -7.60 8.30 8.69
N GLN A 78 -8.39 7.33 8.23
CA GLN A 78 -9.84 7.39 8.42
C GLN A 78 -10.19 7.01 9.87
N PRO A 79 -10.86 7.90 10.64
CA PRO A 79 -11.16 7.64 12.05
C PRO A 79 -12.14 6.48 12.24
N ASP A 80 -12.93 6.20 11.22
CA ASP A 80 -13.95 5.14 11.17
C ASP A 80 -13.50 3.86 10.43
N LEU A 81 -12.19 3.72 10.15
CA LEU A 81 -11.64 2.53 9.46
C LEU A 81 -11.97 1.25 10.22
N ILE A 82 -11.70 1.18 11.52
CA ILE A 82 -11.92 -0.02 12.33
C ILE A 82 -13.39 -0.44 12.37
N PRO A 83 -14.35 0.45 12.68
CA PRO A 83 -15.78 0.11 12.56
C PRO A 83 -16.18 -0.36 11.17
N PHE A 84 -15.67 0.27 10.12
CA PHE A 84 -15.97 -0.11 8.73
C PHE A 84 -15.46 -1.51 8.40
N VAL A 85 -14.23 -1.83 8.79
CA VAL A 85 -13.64 -3.18 8.60
C VAL A 85 -14.45 -4.24 9.36
N ARG A 86 -14.88 -3.95 10.60
CA ARG A 86 -15.72 -4.87 11.36
C ARG A 86 -17.04 -5.19 10.63
N GLN A 87 -17.66 -4.21 9.98
CA GLN A 87 -18.87 -4.44 9.18
C GLN A 87 -18.59 -5.33 7.95
N ILE A 88 -17.44 -5.16 7.28
CA ILE A 88 -17.02 -6.05 6.18
C ILE A 88 -16.84 -7.48 6.70
N ARG A 89 -16.17 -7.66 7.82
CA ARG A 89 -15.96 -8.97 8.46
C ARG A 89 -17.29 -9.65 8.83
N ALA A 90 -18.30 -8.88 9.25
CA ALA A 90 -19.64 -9.40 9.54
C ALA A 90 -20.35 -10.00 8.30
N LEU A 91 -19.91 -9.63 7.08
CA LEU A 91 -20.36 -10.25 5.83
C LEU A 91 -19.53 -11.50 5.44
N SER A 92 -18.64 -11.97 6.32
CA SER A 92 -17.72 -13.09 6.08
C SER A 92 -16.76 -12.85 4.89
N LEU A 93 -16.44 -11.60 4.58
CA LEU A 93 -15.46 -11.21 3.56
C LEU A 93 -14.09 -11.02 4.18
N ASN A 94 -13.05 -11.48 3.47
CA ASN A 94 -11.65 -11.21 3.82
C ASN A 94 -11.31 -9.73 3.59
N VAL A 95 -10.37 -9.21 4.37
CA VAL A 95 -9.95 -7.81 4.27
C VAL A 95 -8.46 -7.71 3.97
N LYS A 96 -8.14 -7.01 2.89
CA LYS A 96 -6.77 -6.58 2.59
C LYS A 96 -6.64 -5.09 2.81
N LEU A 97 -5.61 -4.68 3.52
CA LEU A 97 -5.23 -3.29 3.72
C LEU A 97 -3.97 -2.95 2.92
N ASP A 98 -4.05 -1.89 2.10
CA ASP A 98 -2.87 -1.23 1.53
C ASP A 98 -2.57 0.01 2.37
N THR A 99 -1.34 0.16 2.86
CA THR A 99 -0.97 1.26 3.76
C THR A 99 0.47 1.72 3.57
N ASN A 100 0.75 2.98 3.88
CA ASN A 100 2.10 3.52 3.96
C ASN A 100 2.81 3.20 5.30
N GLY A 101 2.09 2.60 6.25
CA GLY A 101 2.63 2.17 7.54
C GLY A 101 2.97 3.32 8.52
N TYR A 102 2.58 4.55 8.26
CA TYR A 102 2.94 5.68 9.13
C TYR A 102 2.10 5.76 10.42
N ARG A 103 1.08 4.90 10.54
CA ARG A 103 0.20 4.83 11.72
C ARG A 103 0.25 3.45 12.38
N PRO A 104 1.37 3.13 13.06
CA PRO A 104 1.57 1.81 13.67
C PRO A 104 0.51 1.46 14.71
N ASP A 105 -0.06 2.46 15.41
CA ASP A 105 -1.07 2.21 16.44
C ASP A 105 -2.39 1.70 15.82
N VAL A 106 -2.81 2.27 14.68
CA VAL A 106 -3.98 1.80 13.93
C VAL A 106 -3.74 0.40 13.37
N LEU A 107 -2.55 0.18 12.80
CA LEU A 107 -2.15 -1.13 12.29
C LEU A 107 -2.16 -2.18 13.40
N ALA A 108 -1.59 -1.86 14.58
CA ALA A 108 -1.59 -2.75 15.73
C ALA A 108 -2.99 -3.13 16.19
N ALA A 109 -3.94 -2.18 16.21
CA ALA A 109 -5.32 -2.44 16.57
C ALA A 109 -6.00 -3.37 15.55
N LEU A 110 -5.80 -3.14 14.23
CA LEU A 110 -6.35 -4.00 13.19
C LEU A 110 -5.81 -5.43 13.26
N LEU A 111 -4.51 -5.60 13.54
CA LEU A 111 -3.87 -6.90 13.71
C LEU A 111 -4.34 -7.59 15.00
N GLY A 112 -4.35 -6.86 16.12
CA GLY A 112 -4.73 -7.40 17.42
C GLY A 112 -6.18 -7.88 17.51
N ASP A 113 -7.08 -7.21 16.80
CA ASP A 113 -8.50 -7.57 16.71
C ASP A 113 -8.79 -8.62 15.60
N GLY A 114 -7.79 -9.10 14.85
CA GLY A 114 -7.95 -10.06 13.75
C GLY A 114 -8.83 -9.54 12.61
N LEU A 115 -8.77 -8.24 12.33
CA LEU A 115 -9.67 -7.57 11.38
C LEU A 115 -9.16 -7.60 9.94
N VAL A 116 -7.88 -7.87 9.71
CA VAL A 116 -7.26 -7.92 8.38
C VAL A 116 -6.61 -9.28 8.14
N ASP A 117 -6.76 -9.80 6.92
CA ASP A 117 -6.21 -11.10 6.51
C ASP A 117 -4.93 -10.92 5.69
N TYR A 118 -4.74 -9.75 5.10
CA TYR A 118 -3.56 -9.41 4.33
C TYR A 118 -3.22 -7.92 4.47
N VAL A 119 -1.93 -7.61 4.61
CA VAL A 119 -1.44 -6.23 4.56
C VAL A 119 -0.37 -6.09 3.47
N ALA A 120 -0.57 -5.13 2.56
CA ALA A 120 0.48 -4.69 1.67
C ALA A 120 0.97 -3.31 2.14
N MET A 121 2.16 -3.27 2.71
CA MET A 121 2.73 -2.04 3.24
C MET A 121 3.80 -1.49 2.30
N ASP A 122 3.64 -0.24 1.91
CA ASP A 122 4.63 0.45 1.09
C ASP A 122 5.80 0.97 1.93
N VAL A 123 7.00 0.48 1.65
CA VAL A 123 8.27 1.00 2.15
C VAL A 123 8.89 1.85 1.04
N LYS A 124 8.84 3.17 1.20
CA LYS A 124 9.09 4.10 0.08
C LYS A 124 10.58 4.28 -0.26
N ALA A 125 11.45 4.17 0.74
CA ALA A 125 12.87 4.45 0.63
C ALA A 125 13.67 3.80 1.77
N PRO A 126 15.02 3.82 1.72
CA PRO A 126 15.85 3.65 2.93
C PRO A 126 15.52 4.75 3.95
N PRO A 127 15.78 4.51 5.25
CA PRO A 127 15.39 5.46 6.32
C PRO A 127 15.88 6.89 6.13
N ASP A 128 17.10 7.08 5.63
CA ASP A 128 17.73 8.38 5.42
C ASP A 128 17.10 9.18 4.25
N LYS A 129 16.56 8.49 3.25
CA LYS A 129 15.88 9.08 2.08
C LYS A 129 14.37 9.23 2.26
N TYR A 130 13.81 8.68 3.32
CA TYR A 130 12.36 8.63 3.53
C TYR A 130 11.70 10.02 3.51
N PRO A 131 12.23 11.06 4.20
CA PRO A 131 11.66 12.39 4.17
C PRO A 131 11.54 12.98 2.76
N CYS A 132 12.57 12.77 1.94
CA CYS A 132 12.59 13.26 0.57
C CYS A 132 11.53 12.57 -0.32
N LEU A 133 11.44 11.23 -0.26
CA LEU A 133 10.52 10.45 -1.10
C LEU A 133 9.07 10.51 -0.64
N THR A 134 8.81 10.97 0.58
CA THR A 134 7.45 11.15 1.10
C THR A 134 6.97 12.61 1.07
N GLY A 135 7.87 13.55 0.75
CA GLY A 135 7.60 14.99 0.75
C GLY A 135 7.34 15.56 2.15
N LEU A 136 7.87 14.92 3.20
CA LEU A 136 7.74 15.33 4.59
C LEU A 136 9.12 15.47 5.24
N PRO A 137 9.69 16.69 5.32
CA PRO A 137 11.04 16.93 5.87
C PRO A 137 11.23 16.43 7.31
N ASP A 138 10.18 16.59 8.14
CA ASP A 138 10.20 16.25 9.56
C ASP A 138 9.55 14.88 9.87
N LEU A 139 9.56 13.96 8.90
CA LEU A 139 8.94 12.65 9.06
C LEU A 139 9.65 11.82 10.14
N ASP A 140 8.88 11.34 11.13
CA ASP A 140 9.37 10.35 12.10
C ASP A 140 9.38 8.95 11.45
N VAL A 141 10.50 8.59 10.83
CA VAL A 141 10.69 7.29 10.16
C VAL A 141 10.60 6.11 11.13
N ALA A 142 10.81 6.32 12.43
CA ALA A 142 10.67 5.27 13.44
C ALA A 142 9.24 4.72 13.51
N ARG A 143 8.22 5.52 13.14
CA ARG A 143 6.83 5.05 13.03
C ARG A 143 6.69 3.97 11.96
N VAL A 144 7.30 4.18 10.79
CA VAL A 144 7.34 3.18 9.71
C VAL A 144 8.08 1.92 10.20
N GLY A 145 9.21 2.09 10.88
CA GLY A 145 9.96 0.98 11.48
C GLY A 145 9.14 0.16 12.47
N ARG A 146 8.30 0.81 13.28
CA ARG A 146 7.36 0.09 14.18
C ARG A 146 6.34 -0.74 13.40
N SER A 147 5.78 -0.20 12.31
CA SER A 147 4.84 -0.95 11.44
C SER A 147 5.53 -2.14 10.76
N VAL A 148 6.78 -1.97 10.30
CA VAL A 148 7.59 -3.09 9.79
C VAL A 148 7.75 -4.19 10.85
N ALA A 149 8.09 -3.80 12.09
CA ALA A 149 8.24 -4.76 13.19
C ALA A 149 6.92 -5.48 13.53
N LEU A 150 5.80 -4.76 13.56
CA LEU A 150 4.47 -5.33 13.81
C LEU A 150 4.11 -6.39 12.77
N LEU A 151 4.28 -6.11 11.48
CA LEU A 151 3.96 -7.07 10.41
C LEU A 151 4.88 -8.28 10.45
N ARG A 152 6.18 -8.09 10.69
CA ARG A 152 7.13 -9.21 10.82
C ARG A 152 6.83 -10.13 12.00
N GLY A 153 6.24 -9.60 13.06
CA GLY A 153 5.83 -10.35 14.24
C GLY A 153 4.41 -10.90 14.19
N SER A 154 3.68 -10.65 13.10
CA SER A 154 2.30 -11.11 12.95
C SER A 154 2.20 -12.45 12.22
N ASP A 155 1.10 -13.15 12.44
CA ASP A 155 0.79 -14.44 11.77
C ASP A 155 0.00 -14.27 10.46
N ILE A 156 -0.39 -13.02 10.10
CA ILE A 156 -1.14 -12.78 8.86
C ILE A 156 -0.22 -12.81 7.63
N SER A 157 -0.81 -12.98 6.46
CA SER A 157 -0.10 -12.78 5.19
C SER A 157 0.19 -11.30 4.95
N TYR A 158 1.40 -10.98 4.54
CA TYR A 158 1.76 -9.59 4.18
C TYR A 158 2.85 -9.51 3.13
N GLU A 159 2.95 -8.37 2.49
CA GLU A 159 4.08 -7.99 1.64
C GLU A 159 4.55 -6.56 1.94
N PHE A 160 5.86 -6.32 1.86
CA PHE A 160 6.40 -4.97 1.69
C PHE A 160 6.54 -4.65 0.21
N ARG A 161 6.29 -3.38 -0.17
CA ARG A 161 6.37 -2.94 -1.56
C ARG A 161 7.21 -1.68 -1.67
N THR A 162 8.00 -1.58 -2.75
CA THR A 162 8.71 -0.35 -3.10
C THR A 162 8.53 -0.06 -4.58
N THR A 163 8.00 1.13 -4.91
CA THR A 163 8.01 1.64 -6.29
C THR A 163 9.40 2.16 -6.61
N VAL A 164 10.05 1.55 -7.60
CA VAL A 164 11.45 1.84 -7.93
C VAL A 164 11.53 2.97 -8.93
N VAL A 165 11.76 4.19 -8.43
CA VAL A 165 11.83 5.41 -9.24
C VAL A 165 13.27 5.65 -9.68
N PRO A 166 13.56 5.67 -11.01
CA PRO A 166 14.89 5.95 -11.53
C PRO A 166 15.43 7.33 -11.12
N GLY A 167 16.71 7.40 -10.81
CA GLY A 167 17.35 8.61 -10.32
C GLY A 167 17.14 8.89 -8.82
N TRP A 168 16.15 8.28 -8.19
CA TRP A 168 15.87 8.41 -6.75
C TRP A 168 16.25 7.17 -5.96
N LEU A 169 15.98 5.99 -6.51
CA LEU A 169 16.34 4.71 -5.92
C LEU A 169 17.26 3.91 -6.83
N ALA A 170 18.45 3.63 -6.35
CA ALA A 170 19.45 2.78 -6.99
C ALA A 170 19.41 1.35 -6.37
N GLU A 171 20.23 0.43 -6.90
CA GLU A 171 20.34 -0.93 -6.39
C GLU A 171 20.79 -0.98 -4.94
N THR A 172 21.65 -0.06 -4.53
CA THR A 172 22.11 0.07 -3.13
C THR A 172 20.99 0.42 -2.20
N ASP A 173 20.09 1.30 -2.64
CA ASP A 173 18.91 1.69 -1.86
C ASP A 173 17.94 0.50 -1.67
N ILE A 174 17.73 -0.28 -2.74
CA ILE A 174 16.89 -1.48 -2.67
C ILE A 174 17.49 -2.53 -1.75
N GLU A 175 18.82 -2.71 -1.77
CA GLU A 175 19.50 -3.60 -0.84
C GLU A 175 19.39 -3.11 0.61
N GLU A 176 19.45 -1.81 0.85
CA GLU A 176 19.31 -1.21 2.17
C GLU A 176 17.87 -1.35 2.69
N ILE A 177 16.85 -1.11 1.85
CA ILE A 177 15.46 -1.40 2.20
C ILE A 177 15.29 -2.88 2.53
N ALA A 178 15.82 -3.79 1.71
CA ALA A 178 15.72 -5.23 1.93
C ALA A 178 16.37 -5.65 3.25
N ARG A 179 17.48 -5.02 3.63
CA ARG A 179 18.14 -5.22 4.94
C ARG A 179 17.26 -4.72 6.07
N TRP A 180 16.63 -3.55 5.92
CA TRP A 180 15.72 -2.99 6.92
C TRP A 180 14.49 -3.87 7.16
N VAL A 181 13.92 -4.46 6.09
CA VAL A 181 12.79 -5.39 6.20
C VAL A 181 13.23 -6.86 6.28
N SER A 182 14.49 -7.14 6.63
CA SER A 182 15.04 -8.50 6.70
C SER A 182 14.19 -9.42 7.58
N GLY A 183 14.02 -10.66 7.13
CA GLY A 183 13.14 -11.64 7.76
C GLY A 183 11.66 -11.49 7.38
N ALA A 184 11.30 -10.56 6.50
CA ALA A 184 9.96 -10.46 5.96
C ALA A 184 9.57 -11.68 5.13
N GLN A 185 8.27 -11.98 5.08
CA GLN A 185 7.72 -13.05 4.23
C GLN A 185 7.93 -12.73 2.74
N ARG A 186 7.62 -11.51 2.33
CA ARG A 186 7.64 -11.10 0.93
C ARG A 186 8.01 -9.63 0.75
N TYR A 187 8.83 -9.36 -0.26
CA TYR A 187 9.18 -8.01 -0.72
C TYR A 187 8.92 -7.90 -2.22
N VAL A 188 8.21 -6.86 -2.65
CA VAL A 188 7.82 -6.65 -4.05
C VAL A 188 8.38 -5.32 -4.55
N LEU A 189 9.20 -5.40 -5.59
CA LEU A 189 9.63 -4.24 -6.35
C LEU A 189 8.58 -3.91 -7.40
N GLN A 190 8.00 -2.72 -7.33
CA GLN A 190 7.02 -2.26 -8.29
C GLN A 190 7.69 -1.37 -9.34
N GLN A 191 7.48 -1.70 -10.61
CA GLN A 191 7.94 -0.86 -11.71
C GLN A 191 7.30 0.52 -11.62
N PHE A 192 8.10 1.56 -11.64
CA PHE A 192 7.63 2.94 -11.77
C PHE A 192 6.92 3.14 -13.12
N ARG A 193 5.82 3.86 -13.11
CA ARG A 193 5.06 4.24 -14.31
C ARG A 193 4.99 5.76 -14.41
N PRO A 194 5.50 6.38 -15.50
CA PRO A 194 5.58 7.83 -15.64
C PRO A 194 4.26 8.42 -16.20
N PHE A 195 3.15 8.23 -15.49
CA PHE A 195 1.89 8.87 -15.86
C PHE A 195 1.05 9.17 -14.61
N HIS A 196 0.34 10.29 -14.62
CA HIS A 196 -0.50 10.76 -13.52
C HIS A 196 0.23 10.79 -12.17
N THR A 197 1.50 11.20 -12.18
CA THR A 197 2.29 11.35 -10.97
C THR A 197 1.95 12.66 -10.25
N LEU A 198 2.08 12.68 -8.91
CA LEU A 198 1.85 13.88 -8.11
C LEU A 198 2.79 15.02 -8.51
N ASP A 199 4.05 14.70 -8.79
CA ASP A 199 4.99 15.63 -9.42
C ASP A 199 5.06 15.35 -10.94
N PRO A 200 4.54 16.25 -11.79
CA PRO A 200 4.54 16.06 -13.25
C PRO A 200 5.93 15.90 -13.87
N VAL A 201 6.99 16.35 -13.20
CA VAL A 201 8.38 16.18 -13.68
C VAL A 201 8.73 14.71 -13.82
N LEU A 202 8.17 13.85 -12.97
CA LEU A 202 8.41 12.41 -13.03
C LEU A 202 7.76 11.73 -14.25
N GLU A 203 6.82 12.37 -14.91
CA GLU A 203 6.22 11.86 -16.16
C GLU A 203 7.24 11.85 -17.33
N GLN A 204 8.35 12.58 -17.19
CA GLN A 204 9.45 12.59 -18.16
C GLN A 204 10.54 11.55 -17.84
N VAL A 205 10.45 10.85 -16.72
CA VAL A 205 11.45 9.87 -16.28
C VAL A 205 11.17 8.51 -16.90
N ALA A 206 12.08 8.02 -17.72
CA ALA A 206 12.00 6.68 -18.29
C ALA A 206 12.12 5.62 -17.17
N PRO A 207 11.22 4.62 -17.11
CA PRO A 207 11.31 3.53 -16.14
C PRO A 207 12.61 2.73 -16.29
N TYR A 208 13.05 2.06 -15.23
CA TYR A 208 14.14 1.11 -15.35
C TYR A 208 13.77 -0.04 -16.29
N PRO A 209 14.73 -0.53 -17.11
CA PRO A 209 14.50 -1.76 -17.87
C PRO A 209 14.32 -2.95 -16.93
N ALA A 210 13.57 -3.98 -17.38
CA ALA A 210 13.23 -5.14 -16.57
C ALA A 210 14.47 -5.84 -15.98
N ASP A 211 15.54 -5.97 -16.77
CA ASP A 211 16.79 -6.61 -16.32
C ASP A 211 17.40 -5.92 -15.10
N LYS A 212 17.25 -4.59 -15.03
CA LYS A 212 17.73 -3.78 -13.89
C LYS A 212 16.94 -4.12 -12.63
N LEU A 213 15.62 -4.25 -12.74
CA LEU A 213 14.78 -4.66 -11.61
C LEU A 213 15.08 -6.09 -11.16
N TYR A 214 15.33 -7.00 -12.09
CA TYR A 214 15.73 -8.38 -11.74
C TYR A 214 17.11 -8.42 -11.06
N GLU A 215 18.03 -7.52 -11.40
CA GLU A 215 19.28 -7.36 -10.65
C GLU A 215 19.03 -6.91 -9.21
N MET A 216 18.15 -5.92 -9.01
CA MET A 216 17.74 -5.47 -7.69
C MET A 216 17.09 -6.59 -6.87
N VAL A 217 16.25 -7.42 -7.50
CA VAL A 217 15.66 -8.63 -6.87
C VAL A 217 16.76 -9.57 -6.36
N ARG A 218 17.78 -9.87 -7.19
CA ARG A 218 18.89 -10.74 -6.76
C ARG A 218 19.66 -10.19 -5.55
N ARG A 219 19.80 -8.88 -5.44
CA ARG A 219 20.42 -8.24 -4.26
C ARG A 219 19.53 -8.35 -3.04
N ALA A 220 18.24 -8.02 -3.17
CA ALA A 220 17.26 -8.06 -2.08
C ALA A 220 17.03 -9.49 -1.54
N ALA A 221 17.11 -10.50 -2.41
CA ALA A 221 16.92 -11.92 -2.05
C ALA A 221 17.95 -12.47 -1.03
N ARG A 222 19.01 -11.71 -0.75
CA ARG A 222 19.95 -12.04 0.35
C ARG A 222 19.33 -11.80 1.74
N TRP A 223 18.29 -10.99 1.83
CA TRP A 223 17.71 -10.49 3.08
C TRP A 223 16.26 -10.93 3.30
N VAL A 224 15.53 -11.19 2.21
CA VAL A 224 14.11 -11.55 2.24
C VAL A 224 13.90 -12.83 1.45
N ALA A 225 13.13 -13.78 2.02
CA ALA A 225 12.96 -15.10 1.44
C ALA A 225 12.24 -15.10 0.07
N GLN A 226 11.25 -14.23 -0.11
CA GLN A 226 10.51 -14.09 -1.35
C GLN A 226 10.61 -12.65 -1.86
N VAL A 227 11.31 -12.47 -2.97
CA VAL A 227 11.37 -11.16 -3.66
C VAL A 227 10.84 -11.30 -5.06
N ALA A 228 9.96 -10.39 -5.47
CA ALA A 228 9.33 -10.40 -6.79
C ALA A 228 9.35 -9.01 -7.43
N VAL A 229 9.18 -8.97 -8.76
CA VAL A 229 8.89 -7.73 -9.52
C VAL A 229 7.42 -7.75 -9.94
N ARG A 230 6.80 -6.57 -9.95
CA ARG A 230 5.45 -6.36 -10.46
C ARG A 230 5.45 -5.20 -11.46
N GLY A 231 4.77 -5.35 -12.59
CA GLY A 231 4.55 -4.29 -13.57
C GLY A 231 5.59 -4.19 -14.69
N VAL A 232 6.44 -5.20 -14.87
CA VAL A 232 7.39 -5.34 -16.00
C VAL A 232 6.79 -6.19 -17.11
#